data_31b9d07883928dfafc3345a6986047a0
#
_entry.id   31b9d07883928dfafc3345a6986047a0
#
_cell.length_a   1.000
_cell.length_b   1.000
_cell.length_c   1.000
_cell.angle_alpha   90.00
_cell.angle_beta   90.00
_cell.angle_gamma   90.00
#
_symmetry.space_group_name_H-M   'P 1'
#
loop_
_entity.id
_entity.type
_entity.pdbx_description
1 polymer ?
#
loop_
_entity_poly.entity_id
_entity_poly.type
_entity_poly.pdbx_seq_one_letter_code
_entity_poly.pdbx_strand_id
1 'polypeptide(L)'
;MSDSTVSPRISLSRSAWRWWNEIAEREGRVVATRQLLHSLWEFVRDSTPERRRQRYGDAEFDWDHRVNTTSAALGWRDRLLGAFHSPYQATEAALFHEMIEAVQQQCGCDLHGFAFVDLGSGKGRTLLMASDYPFRRIVGVELLPTLHETAEDNLRKYKSESQKCFALETICADATEFSFPAEPTVLYLFNPFPEAGLRHVIANLEQSLRLNPRPVYLLYHNPLLKQVLSESPALKNMGGTHQYAVFSSQFSVLGSK
;
A
#
# COMPACT_ATOMS: atom_id res chain seq x y z
N MET A 1 17.81 29.07 0.20
CA MET A 1 16.48 29.37 0.75
C MET A 1 15.67 28.09 0.56
N SER A 2 15.63 27.28 1.61
CA SER A 2 14.91 25.99 1.61
C SER A 2 13.47 26.26 1.98
N ASP A 3 12.58 26.12 1.02
CA ASP A 3 11.15 26.18 1.22
C ASP A 3 10.71 24.90 1.90
N SER A 4 10.54 24.96 3.21
CA SER A 4 10.00 23.86 4.00
C SER A 4 8.48 23.82 3.75
N THR A 5 8.07 23.04 2.76
CA THR A 5 6.67 22.68 2.56
C THR A 5 6.23 21.82 3.74
N VAL A 6 5.62 22.49 4.72
CA VAL A 6 4.94 21.84 5.86
C VAL A 6 3.82 20.99 5.29
N SER A 7 4.00 19.67 5.29
CA SER A 7 2.94 18.72 4.91
C SER A 7 1.65 19.01 5.67
N PRO A 8 0.50 19.10 5.00
CA PRO A 8 -0.77 19.44 5.66
C PRO A 8 -1.10 18.40 6.73
N ARG A 9 -1.17 18.81 7.99
CA ARG A 9 -1.55 17.93 9.09
C ARG A 9 -2.96 17.39 8.86
N ILE A 10 -3.08 16.08 8.66
CA ILE A 10 -4.37 15.41 8.52
C ILE A 10 -5.18 15.60 9.80
N SER A 11 -6.38 16.16 9.65
CA SER A 11 -7.29 16.40 10.77
C SER A 11 -8.05 15.12 11.11
N LEU A 12 -7.90 14.62 12.34
CA LEU A 12 -8.66 13.47 12.85
C LEU A 12 -10.17 13.66 12.68
N SER A 13 -10.68 14.86 12.96
CA SER A 13 -12.11 15.17 12.83
C SER A 13 -12.59 15.10 11.38
N ARG A 14 -11.78 15.57 10.42
CA ARG A 14 -12.12 15.47 8.98
C ARG A 14 -12.10 14.02 8.49
N SER A 15 -11.13 13.22 8.94
CA SER A 15 -11.05 11.81 8.58
C SER A 15 -12.22 11.01 9.14
N ALA A 16 -12.53 11.18 10.43
CA ALA A 16 -13.68 10.55 11.06
C ALA A 16 -15.01 11.01 10.43
N TRP A 17 -15.13 12.29 10.09
CA TRP A 17 -16.32 12.84 9.43
C TRP A 17 -16.51 12.29 8.01
N ARG A 18 -15.46 12.22 7.17
CA ARG A 18 -15.54 11.63 5.84
C ARG A 18 -15.94 10.17 5.91
N TRP A 19 -15.26 9.40 6.74
CA TRP A 19 -15.54 7.98 6.97
C TRP A 19 -16.99 7.75 7.43
N TRP A 20 -17.47 8.56 8.40
CA TRP A 20 -18.84 8.47 8.90
C TRP A 20 -19.88 8.83 7.82
N ASN A 21 -19.67 9.89 7.04
CA ASN A 21 -20.56 10.29 5.96
C ASN A 21 -20.66 9.21 4.88
N GLU A 22 -19.53 8.64 4.44
CA GLU A 22 -19.52 7.58 3.44
C GLU A 22 -20.38 6.38 3.86
N ILE A 23 -20.27 5.94 5.11
CA ILE A 23 -21.09 4.86 5.64
C ILE A 23 -22.56 5.30 5.82
N ALA A 24 -22.78 6.54 6.28
CA ALA A 24 -24.11 7.06 6.49
C ALA A 24 -24.92 7.19 5.18
N GLU A 25 -24.27 7.51 4.08
CA GLU A 25 -24.86 7.55 2.75
C GLU A 25 -25.20 6.14 2.20
N ARG A 26 -24.37 5.15 2.51
CA ARG A 26 -24.55 3.77 2.01
C ARG A 26 -25.49 2.92 2.87
N GLU A 27 -25.34 3.00 4.18
CA GLU A 27 -25.97 2.07 5.14
C GLU A 27 -26.88 2.77 6.17
N GLY A 28 -26.91 4.11 6.14
CA GLY A 28 -27.73 4.91 7.04
C GLY A 28 -26.98 5.37 8.31
N ARG A 29 -27.46 6.48 8.89
CA ARG A 29 -26.80 7.17 10.02
C ARG A 29 -26.67 6.32 11.29
N VAL A 30 -27.61 5.43 11.56
CA VAL A 30 -27.59 4.56 12.75
C VAL A 30 -26.44 3.56 12.63
N VAL A 31 -26.27 2.94 11.47
CA VAL A 31 -25.20 1.99 11.20
C VAL A 31 -23.85 2.69 11.26
N ALA A 32 -23.70 3.84 10.62
CA ALA A 32 -22.47 4.66 10.65
C ALA A 32 -22.06 5.01 12.09
N THR A 33 -23.00 5.42 12.92
CA THR A 33 -22.74 5.77 14.33
C THR A 33 -22.31 4.53 15.13
N ARG A 34 -22.97 3.40 14.92
CA ARG A 34 -22.62 2.14 15.58
C ARG A 34 -21.21 1.66 15.18
N GLN A 35 -20.87 1.75 13.89
CA GLN A 35 -19.54 1.40 13.41
C GLN A 35 -18.47 2.34 13.93
N LEU A 36 -18.74 3.64 14.03
CA LEU A 36 -17.83 4.62 14.64
C LEU A 36 -17.53 4.27 16.12
N LEU A 37 -18.58 4.00 16.91
CA LEU A 37 -18.42 3.59 18.31
C LEU A 37 -17.67 2.26 18.44
N HIS A 38 -17.93 1.30 17.55
CA HIS A 38 -17.20 0.04 17.50
C HIS A 38 -15.71 0.24 17.19
N SER A 39 -15.37 1.06 16.19
CA SER A 39 -13.97 1.37 15.84
C SER A 39 -13.24 2.07 17.00
N LEU A 40 -13.90 3.00 17.70
CA LEU A 40 -13.34 3.63 18.89
C LEU A 40 -13.15 2.63 20.03
N TRP A 41 -14.10 1.74 20.26
CA TRP A 41 -13.98 0.69 21.27
C TRP A 41 -12.84 -0.29 20.94
N GLU A 42 -12.73 -0.74 19.68
CA GLU A 42 -11.60 -1.58 19.23
C GLU A 42 -10.26 -0.87 19.43
N PHE A 43 -10.18 0.42 19.11
CA PHE A 43 -8.99 1.22 19.38
C PHE A 43 -8.60 1.20 20.86
N VAL A 44 -9.54 1.37 21.78
CA VAL A 44 -9.29 1.32 23.24
C VAL A 44 -8.88 -0.10 23.67
N ARG A 45 -9.63 -1.13 23.25
CA ARG A 45 -9.34 -2.54 23.53
C ARG A 45 -7.95 -2.93 23.05
N ASP A 46 -7.58 -2.52 21.84
CA ASP A 46 -6.30 -2.88 21.21
C ASP A 46 -5.13 -2.02 21.73
N SER A 47 -5.41 -1.04 22.59
CA SER A 47 -4.39 -0.26 23.29
C SER A 47 -3.80 -0.95 24.51
N THR A 48 -4.31 -2.14 24.88
CA THR A 48 -3.82 -2.91 26.03
C THR A 48 -2.38 -3.42 25.82
N PRO A 49 -1.54 -3.48 26.89
CA PRO A 49 -0.14 -3.92 26.79
C PRO A 49 0.02 -5.34 26.25
N GLU A 50 -0.91 -6.25 26.53
CA GLU A 50 -0.88 -7.65 26.11
C GLU A 50 -1.04 -7.78 24.59
N ARG A 51 -1.98 -7.07 23.99
CA ARG A 51 -2.18 -7.06 22.54
C ARG A 51 -1.08 -6.28 21.80
N ARG A 52 -0.46 -5.30 22.46
CA ARG A 52 0.75 -4.66 21.92
C ARG A 52 1.87 -5.68 21.72
N ARG A 53 2.09 -6.59 22.65
CA ARG A 53 3.14 -7.63 22.56
C ARG A 53 2.88 -8.63 21.41
N GLN A 54 1.64 -8.98 21.12
CA GLN A 54 1.29 -9.88 20.02
C GLN A 54 1.55 -9.27 18.61
N ARG A 55 1.75 -7.95 18.51
CA ARG A 55 2.05 -7.24 17.26
C ARG A 55 3.54 -7.16 16.92
N TYR A 56 4.40 -7.77 17.74
CA TYR A 56 5.85 -7.88 17.46
C TYR A 56 6.17 -8.94 16.40
N GLY A 57 5.15 -9.43 15.67
CA GLY A 57 5.38 -10.30 14.53
C GLY A 57 6.41 -9.68 13.60
N ASP A 58 7.44 -10.47 13.27
CA ASP A 58 8.46 -10.10 12.30
C ASP A 58 9.44 -9.00 12.75
N ALA A 59 9.71 -8.93 14.05
CA ALA A 59 10.76 -8.08 14.61
C ALA A 59 12.18 -8.51 14.16
N GLU A 60 12.33 -9.74 13.70
CA GLU A 60 13.59 -10.30 13.20
C GLU A 60 14.08 -9.48 11.97
N PHE A 61 13.21 -9.19 11.02
CA PHE A 61 13.54 -8.35 9.87
C PHE A 61 14.06 -6.97 10.29
N ASP A 62 13.38 -6.32 11.26
CA ASP A 62 13.79 -5.00 11.76
C ASP A 62 15.15 -5.05 12.45
N TRP A 63 15.41 -6.12 13.19
CA TRP A 63 16.68 -6.32 13.89
C TRP A 63 17.83 -6.56 12.90
N ASP A 64 17.64 -7.46 11.94
CA ASP A 64 18.67 -7.83 10.97
C ASP A 64 19.08 -6.66 10.08
N HIS A 65 18.11 -5.81 9.71
CA HIS A 65 18.33 -4.68 8.82
C HIS A 65 18.47 -3.32 9.53
N ARG A 66 18.35 -3.29 10.87
CA ARG A 66 18.42 -2.07 11.71
C ARG A 66 17.40 -1.01 11.31
N VAL A 67 16.21 -1.44 10.97
CA VAL A 67 15.08 -0.60 10.56
C VAL A 67 13.93 -0.65 11.58
N ASN A 68 12.89 0.15 11.38
CA ASN A 68 11.70 0.20 12.22
C ASN A 68 10.46 0.03 11.34
N THR A 69 10.14 -1.20 10.98
CA THR A 69 9.00 -1.49 10.10
C THR A 69 7.86 -2.24 10.76
N THR A 70 7.99 -2.63 12.04
CA THR A 70 6.91 -3.27 12.80
C THR A 70 5.81 -2.28 13.19
N SER A 71 4.59 -2.78 13.42
CA SER A 71 3.44 -1.97 13.84
C SER A 71 3.49 -1.48 15.29
N ALA A 72 4.46 -1.96 16.09
CA ALA A 72 4.51 -1.75 17.53
C ALA A 72 4.78 -0.30 17.98
N ALA A 73 5.38 0.53 17.13
CA ALA A 73 5.88 1.87 17.47
C ALA A 73 4.99 3.02 16.98
N LEU A 74 3.71 2.79 16.68
CA LEU A 74 2.80 3.85 16.25
C LEU A 74 2.31 4.71 17.41
N GLY A 75 2.33 6.02 17.23
CA GLY A 75 1.70 6.98 18.14
C GLY A 75 0.18 6.78 18.23
N TRP A 76 -0.43 7.21 19.35
CA TRP A 76 -1.88 7.08 19.55
C TRP A 76 -2.71 7.76 18.45
N ARG A 77 -2.22 8.88 17.94
CA ARG A 77 -2.88 9.65 16.88
C ARG A 77 -2.92 8.90 15.55
N ASP A 78 -1.80 8.29 15.16
CA ASP A 78 -1.67 7.55 13.90
C ASP A 78 -2.45 6.24 13.94
N ARG A 79 -2.50 5.60 15.12
CA ARG A 79 -3.36 4.45 15.35
C ARG A 79 -4.84 4.79 15.24
N LEU A 80 -5.25 5.98 15.73
CA LEU A 80 -6.63 6.43 15.61
C LEU A 80 -6.97 6.84 14.16
N LEU A 81 -6.05 7.48 13.44
CA LEU A 81 -6.21 7.74 12.01
C LEU A 81 -6.30 6.45 11.21
N GLY A 82 -5.48 5.44 11.53
CA GLY A 82 -5.53 4.12 10.93
C GLY A 82 -6.88 3.40 11.13
N ALA A 83 -7.60 3.66 12.22
CA ALA A 83 -8.94 3.11 12.44
C ALA A 83 -9.98 3.65 11.42
N PHE A 84 -9.74 4.81 10.82
CA PHE A 84 -10.61 5.43 9.82
C PHE A 84 -10.13 5.22 8.36
N HIS A 85 -8.93 4.70 8.17
CA HIS A 85 -8.36 4.39 6.84
C HIS A 85 -8.09 2.89 6.74
N SER A 86 -6.89 2.46 7.07
CA SER A 86 -6.50 1.07 7.25
C SER A 86 -5.41 1.01 8.32
N PRO A 87 -5.51 0.13 9.32
CA PRO A 87 -4.46 0.01 10.32
C PRO A 87 -3.17 -0.46 9.66
N TYR A 88 -2.05 0.19 10.01
CA TYR A 88 -0.74 -0.25 9.54
C TYR A 88 -0.44 -1.68 9.99
N GLN A 89 -0.12 -2.54 9.04
CA GLN A 89 0.30 -3.92 9.24
C GLN A 89 1.55 -4.20 8.39
N ALA A 90 2.59 -4.73 9.02
CA ALA A 90 3.80 -5.11 8.29
C ALA A 90 3.56 -6.34 7.42
N THR A 91 4.03 -6.31 6.19
CA THR A 91 3.98 -7.45 5.27
C THR A 91 5.03 -8.48 5.69
N GLU A 92 4.64 -9.74 5.74
CA GLU A 92 5.56 -10.86 5.99
C GLU A 92 6.51 -11.03 4.81
N ALA A 93 7.83 -11.20 5.09
CA ALA A 93 8.84 -11.26 4.04
C ALA A 93 8.66 -12.46 3.10
N ALA A 94 8.42 -13.65 3.66
CA ALA A 94 8.22 -14.86 2.84
C ALA A 94 7.06 -14.72 1.85
N LEU A 95 5.92 -14.19 2.34
CA LEU A 95 4.75 -13.96 1.50
C LEU A 95 5.00 -12.88 0.43
N PHE A 96 5.75 -11.82 0.76
CA PHE A 96 6.11 -10.80 -0.21
C PHE A 96 6.93 -11.39 -1.35
N HIS A 97 7.94 -12.20 -1.04
CA HIS A 97 8.77 -12.86 -2.05
C HIS A 97 7.95 -13.83 -2.92
N GLU A 98 7.06 -14.64 -2.31
CA GLU A 98 6.11 -15.49 -3.05
C GLU A 98 5.27 -14.69 -4.06
N MET A 99 4.75 -13.54 -3.64
CA MET A 99 3.95 -12.66 -4.52
C MET A 99 4.77 -12.12 -5.71
N ILE A 100 6.01 -11.69 -5.49
CA ILE A 100 6.88 -11.21 -6.57
C ILE A 100 7.24 -12.35 -7.52
N GLU A 101 7.56 -13.53 -7.00
CA GLU A 101 7.81 -14.72 -7.82
C GLU A 101 6.60 -15.11 -8.67
N ALA A 102 5.39 -15.03 -8.11
CA ALA A 102 4.15 -15.26 -8.86
C ALA A 102 4.00 -14.28 -10.04
N VAL A 103 4.34 -13.00 -9.85
CA VAL A 103 4.36 -12.02 -10.95
C VAL A 103 5.41 -12.41 -12.00
N GLN A 104 6.63 -12.74 -11.59
CA GLN A 104 7.71 -13.11 -12.53
C GLN A 104 7.33 -14.35 -13.37
N GLN A 105 6.72 -15.35 -12.75
CA GLN A 105 6.26 -16.55 -13.45
C GLN A 105 5.15 -16.25 -14.46
N GLN A 106 4.20 -15.35 -14.09
CA GLN A 106 3.07 -15.01 -14.95
C GLN A 106 3.46 -14.08 -16.10
N CYS A 107 4.37 -13.13 -15.88
CA CYS A 107 4.81 -12.25 -16.94
C CYS A 107 5.86 -12.89 -17.86
N GLY A 108 6.61 -13.88 -17.38
CA GLY A 108 7.80 -14.37 -18.07
C GLY A 108 8.83 -13.27 -18.35
N CYS A 109 8.79 -12.18 -17.59
CA CYS A 109 9.50 -10.94 -17.87
C CYS A 109 10.60 -10.66 -16.85
N ASP A 110 11.55 -9.86 -17.28
CA ASP A 110 12.60 -9.30 -16.44
C ASP A 110 12.08 -8.01 -15.78
N LEU A 111 12.25 -7.90 -14.47
CA LEU A 111 11.81 -6.75 -13.69
C LEU A 111 12.66 -5.48 -13.88
N HIS A 112 13.80 -5.53 -14.58
CA HIS A 112 14.68 -4.37 -14.85
C HIS A 112 13.98 -3.20 -15.54
N GLY A 113 12.95 -3.49 -16.34
CA GLY A 113 12.16 -2.47 -17.03
C GLY A 113 10.98 -1.92 -16.21
N PHE A 114 10.71 -2.48 -15.03
CA PHE A 114 9.52 -2.17 -14.24
C PHE A 114 9.82 -1.22 -13.09
N ALA A 115 8.90 -0.29 -12.84
CA ALA A 115 8.80 0.38 -11.57
C ALA A 115 8.02 -0.51 -10.57
N PHE A 116 8.42 -0.51 -9.31
CA PHE A 116 7.60 -1.01 -8.21
C PHE A 116 6.94 0.16 -7.51
N VAL A 117 5.62 0.11 -7.31
CA VAL A 117 4.86 1.16 -6.63
C VAL A 117 4.02 0.53 -5.52
N ASP A 118 4.18 1.02 -4.30
CA ASP A 118 3.40 0.60 -3.12
C ASP A 118 2.47 1.74 -2.69
N LEU A 119 1.16 1.54 -2.82
CA LEU A 119 0.14 2.49 -2.39
C LEU A 119 -0.32 2.16 -0.96
N GLY A 120 0.06 3.02 -0.02
CA GLY A 120 -0.06 2.78 1.41
C GLY A 120 1.19 2.12 1.96
N SER A 121 2.38 2.62 1.59
CA SER A 121 3.67 2.01 1.90
C SER A 121 4.05 2.00 3.38
N GLY A 122 3.28 2.69 4.22
CA GLY A 122 3.50 2.71 5.66
C GLY A 122 4.91 3.16 6.02
N LYS A 123 5.62 2.31 6.74
CA LYS A 123 7.03 2.53 7.13
C LYS A 123 8.05 2.04 6.09
N GLY A 124 7.61 1.70 4.88
CA GLY A 124 8.46 1.36 3.74
C GLY A 124 9.01 -0.07 3.73
N ARG A 125 8.48 -1.01 4.53
CA ARG A 125 9.00 -2.38 4.58
C ARG A 125 9.00 -3.07 3.22
N THR A 126 7.90 -2.95 2.47
CA THR A 126 7.77 -3.51 1.12
C THR A 126 8.76 -2.91 0.14
N LEU A 127 9.11 -1.61 0.31
CA LEU A 127 10.11 -0.94 -0.52
C LEU A 127 11.50 -1.53 -0.31
N LEU A 128 11.83 -1.84 0.96
CA LEU A 128 13.10 -2.47 1.32
C LEU A 128 13.18 -3.88 0.72
N MET A 129 12.16 -4.70 0.90
CA MET A 129 12.10 -6.06 0.33
C MET A 129 12.08 -6.04 -1.20
N ALA A 130 11.39 -5.08 -1.82
CA ALA A 130 11.38 -4.92 -3.27
C ALA A 130 12.77 -4.57 -3.82
N SER A 131 13.64 -3.94 -3.02
CA SER A 131 15.00 -3.59 -3.44
C SER A 131 15.91 -4.80 -3.70
N ASP A 132 15.54 -5.98 -3.21
CA ASP A 132 16.23 -7.24 -3.53
C ASP A 132 15.99 -7.73 -4.96
N TYR A 133 15.03 -7.11 -5.65
CA TYR A 133 14.73 -7.38 -7.04
C TYR A 133 15.26 -6.25 -7.95
N PRO A 134 15.58 -6.56 -9.20
CA PRO A 134 16.19 -5.60 -10.12
C PRO A 134 15.15 -4.63 -10.72
N PHE A 135 14.29 -4.04 -9.91
CA PHE A 135 13.39 -3.00 -10.39
C PHE A 135 14.17 -1.77 -10.86
N ARG A 136 13.65 -1.08 -11.86
CA ARG A 136 14.23 0.18 -12.35
C ARG A 136 14.19 1.26 -11.26
N ARG A 137 13.10 1.34 -10.53
CA ARG A 137 12.92 2.19 -9.36
C ARG A 137 11.79 1.68 -8.48
N ILE A 138 11.78 2.12 -7.24
CA ILE A 138 10.81 1.74 -6.21
C ILE A 138 10.24 3.00 -5.59
N VAL A 139 8.90 3.11 -5.59
CA VAL A 139 8.17 4.28 -5.09
C VAL A 139 7.15 3.83 -4.04
N GLY A 140 7.19 4.42 -2.86
CA GLY A 140 6.17 4.28 -1.84
C GLY A 140 5.30 5.53 -1.75
N VAL A 141 3.99 5.38 -1.60
CA VAL A 141 3.07 6.50 -1.36
C VAL A 141 2.40 6.28 -0.02
N GLU A 142 2.56 7.21 0.91
CA GLU A 142 2.02 7.11 2.26
C GLU A 142 1.30 8.41 2.65
N LEU A 143 0.09 8.26 3.18
CA LEU A 143 -0.76 9.38 3.56
C LEU A 143 -0.32 10.01 4.89
N LEU A 144 0.15 9.17 5.85
CA LEU A 144 0.46 9.61 7.21
C LEU A 144 1.91 10.12 7.30
N PRO A 145 2.12 11.42 7.60
CA PRO A 145 3.47 12.01 7.65
C PRO A 145 4.42 11.27 8.59
N THR A 146 3.95 10.79 9.74
CA THR A 146 4.80 10.07 10.71
C THR A 146 5.27 8.71 10.22
N LEU A 147 4.44 8.01 9.42
CA LEU A 147 4.84 6.77 8.76
C LEU A 147 5.81 7.04 7.62
N HIS A 148 5.53 8.06 6.82
CA HIS A 148 6.41 8.52 5.75
C HIS A 148 7.80 8.92 6.27
N GLU A 149 7.89 9.75 7.33
CA GLU A 149 9.16 10.13 7.97
C GLU A 149 9.94 8.88 8.46
N THR A 150 9.21 7.90 9.01
CA THR A 150 9.82 6.63 9.42
C THR A 150 10.31 5.83 8.21
N ALA A 151 9.55 5.82 7.10
CA ALA A 151 9.96 5.17 5.86
C ALA A 151 11.23 5.80 5.29
N GLU A 152 11.30 7.14 5.22
CA GLU A 152 12.51 7.85 4.78
C GLU A 152 13.75 7.49 5.63
N ASP A 153 13.57 7.40 6.97
CA ASP A 153 14.65 7.03 7.87
C ASP A 153 15.08 5.56 7.66
N ASN A 154 14.13 4.66 7.43
CA ASN A 154 14.38 3.26 7.11
C ASN A 154 15.14 3.13 5.77
N LEU A 155 14.70 3.82 4.72
CA LEU A 155 15.36 3.80 3.41
C LEU A 155 16.83 4.28 3.50
N ARG A 156 17.10 5.30 4.33
CA ARG A 156 18.46 5.81 4.54
C ARG A 156 19.37 4.83 5.30
N LYS A 157 18.81 4.07 6.24
CA LYS A 157 19.56 3.15 7.11
C LYS A 157 19.74 1.76 6.50
N TYR A 158 18.82 1.37 5.62
CA TYR A 158 18.79 0.03 5.06
C TYR A 158 20.06 -0.29 4.29
N LYS A 159 20.58 -1.48 4.58
CA LYS A 159 21.70 -2.08 3.85
C LYS A 159 21.46 -3.58 3.79
N SER A 160 21.52 -4.14 2.60
CA SER A 160 21.42 -5.57 2.37
C SER A 160 22.36 -5.98 1.24
N GLU A 161 22.99 -7.13 1.39
CA GLU A 161 23.84 -7.71 0.35
C GLU A 161 23.01 -8.21 -0.86
N SER A 162 21.72 -8.49 -0.65
CA SER A 162 20.78 -8.90 -1.71
C SER A 162 20.24 -7.71 -2.52
N GLN A 163 20.48 -6.48 -2.09
CA GLN A 163 19.93 -5.29 -2.74
C GLN A 163 20.42 -5.11 -4.18
N LYS A 164 19.48 -5.02 -5.11
CA LYS A 164 19.70 -4.84 -6.56
C LYS A 164 19.18 -3.51 -7.08
N CYS A 165 18.15 -2.94 -6.45
CA CYS A 165 17.63 -1.62 -6.77
C CYS A 165 18.03 -0.61 -5.69
N PHE A 166 18.63 0.52 -6.09
CA PHE A 166 19.07 1.61 -5.22
C PHE A 166 18.26 2.90 -5.43
N ALA A 167 17.38 2.93 -6.43
CA ALA A 167 16.48 4.03 -6.72
C ALA A 167 15.17 3.88 -5.94
N LEU A 168 15.21 4.14 -4.62
CA LEU A 168 14.08 4.06 -3.72
C LEU A 168 13.67 5.46 -3.29
N GLU A 169 12.37 5.73 -3.35
CA GLU A 169 11.78 6.98 -2.86
C GLU A 169 10.44 6.72 -2.14
N THR A 170 10.07 7.61 -1.26
CA THR A 170 8.76 7.64 -0.63
C THR A 170 8.15 9.04 -0.73
N ILE A 171 6.84 9.11 -0.93
CA ILE A 171 6.08 10.33 -1.19
C ILE A 171 4.97 10.43 -0.13
N CYS A 172 4.93 11.57 0.59
CA CYS A 172 3.84 11.86 1.52
C CYS A 172 2.65 12.44 0.76
N ALA A 173 1.71 11.59 0.35
CA ALA A 173 0.56 12.00 -0.46
C ALA A 173 -0.64 11.08 -0.27
N ASP A 174 -1.82 11.55 -0.71
CA ASP A 174 -3.00 10.71 -0.85
C ASP A 174 -2.83 9.81 -2.08
N ALA A 175 -2.74 8.51 -1.87
CA ALA A 175 -2.54 7.54 -2.95
C ALA A 175 -3.74 7.46 -3.93
N THR A 176 -4.90 7.98 -3.55
CA THR A 176 -6.05 8.09 -4.47
C THR A 176 -5.81 9.14 -5.57
N GLU A 177 -4.94 10.12 -5.32
CA GLU A 177 -4.54 11.17 -6.27
C GLU A 177 -3.19 10.86 -6.97
N PHE A 178 -2.65 9.65 -6.77
CA PHE A 178 -1.34 9.30 -7.31
C PHE A 178 -1.35 9.22 -8.84
N SER A 179 -0.37 9.90 -9.44
CA SER A 179 -0.13 9.86 -10.90
C SER A 179 0.75 8.66 -11.24
N PHE A 180 0.17 7.67 -11.90
CA PHE A 180 0.89 6.44 -12.26
C PHE A 180 2.00 6.71 -13.29
N PRO A 181 3.19 6.08 -13.12
CA PRO A 181 4.29 6.21 -14.07
C PRO A 181 3.91 5.68 -15.45
N ALA A 182 4.52 6.21 -16.50
CA ALA A 182 4.29 5.78 -17.89
C ALA A 182 5.03 4.47 -18.26
N GLU A 183 5.93 4.00 -17.42
CA GLU A 183 6.69 2.77 -17.59
C GLU A 183 5.95 1.53 -17.09
N PRO A 184 6.34 0.30 -17.52
CA PRO A 184 5.86 -0.94 -16.94
C PRO A 184 5.92 -0.92 -15.42
N THR A 185 4.89 -1.41 -14.73
CA THR A 185 4.76 -1.22 -13.29
C THR A 185 4.27 -2.50 -12.60
N VAL A 186 4.89 -2.83 -11.47
CA VAL A 186 4.32 -3.72 -10.46
C VAL A 186 3.72 -2.85 -9.37
N LEU A 187 2.39 -2.85 -9.26
CA LEU A 187 1.64 -2.09 -8.29
C LEU A 187 1.28 -2.98 -7.10
N TYR A 188 1.63 -2.59 -5.91
CA TYR A 188 1.35 -3.32 -4.68
C TYR A 188 0.32 -2.58 -3.83
N LEU A 189 -0.64 -3.34 -3.27
CA LEU A 189 -1.67 -2.88 -2.37
C LEU A 189 -1.81 -3.85 -1.20
N PHE A 190 -1.71 -3.38 0.04
CA PHE A 190 -2.10 -4.17 1.21
C PHE A 190 -3.39 -3.63 1.83
N ASN A 191 -4.49 -3.75 1.10
CA ASN A 191 -5.82 -3.31 1.52
C ASN A 191 -5.85 -1.89 2.13
N PRO A 192 -5.22 -0.89 1.47
CA PRO A 192 -5.01 0.41 2.08
C PRO A 192 -6.22 1.34 2.01
N PHE A 193 -7.26 0.96 1.26
CA PHE A 193 -8.40 1.84 0.94
C PHE A 193 -9.75 1.24 1.35
N PRO A 194 -10.73 2.09 1.73
CA PRO A 194 -12.13 1.71 1.64
C PRO A 194 -12.54 1.52 0.17
N GLU A 195 -13.69 0.92 -0.08
CA GLU A 195 -14.13 0.57 -1.44
C GLU A 195 -14.16 1.77 -2.40
N ALA A 196 -14.68 2.93 -1.94
CA ALA A 196 -14.73 4.15 -2.77
C ALA A 196 -13.33 4.63 -3.16
N GLY A 197 -12.37 4.62 -2.23
CA GLY A 197 -10.97 4.97 -2.51
C GLY A 197 -10.33 4.00 -3.50
N LEU A 198 -10.55 2.69 -3.34
CA LEU A 198 -10.04 1.69 -4.27
C LEU A 198 -10.63 1.88 -5.68
N ARG A 199 -11.94 2.13 -5.79
CA ARG A 199 -12.59 2.44 -7.09
C ARG A 199 -11.98 3.67 -7.76
N HIS A 200 -11.66 4.71 -6.98
CA HIS A 200 -11.00 5.91 -7.49
C HIS A 200 -9.58 5.60 -8.01
N VAL A 201 -8.79 4.86 -7.24
CA VAL A 201 -7.44 4.40 -7.67
C VAL A 201 -7.52 3.59 -8.97
N ILE A 202 -8.46 2.65 -9.08
CA ILE A 202 -8.62 1.85 -10.30
C ILE A 202 -9.05 2.71 -11.48
N ALA A 203 -9.95 3.67 -11.31
CA ALA A 203 -10.35 4.61 -12.37
C ALA A 203 -9.17 5.45 -12.86
N ASN A 204 -8.31 5.94 -11.95
CA ASN A 204 -7.08 6.66 -12.28
C ASN A 204 -6.08 5.77 -13.04
N LEU A 205 -5.94 4.50 -12.61
CA LEU A 205 -5.10 3.53 -13.32
C LEU A 205 -5.64 3.26 -14.73
N GLU A 206 -6.93 3.06 -14.90
CA GLU A 206 -7.57 2.87 -16.20
C GLU A 206 -7.33 4.07 -17.13
N GLN A 207 -7.47 5.29 -16.60
CA GLN A 207 -7.19 6.51 -17.36
C GLN A 207 -5.70 6.55 -17.77
N SER A 208 -4.79 6.26 -16.86
CA SER A 208 -3.36 6.20 -17.14
C SER A 208 -3.02 5.15 -18.20
N LEU A 209 -3.67 3.98 -18.17
CA LEU A 209 -3.49 2.91 -19.15
C LEU A 209 -4.07 3.27 -20.53
N ARG A 210 -5.17 4.03 -20.59
CA ARG A 210 -5.71 4.55 -21.86
C ARG A 210 -4.76 5.54 -22.52
N LEU A 211 -4.12 6.41 -21.74
CA LEU A 211 -3.16 7.40 -22.24
C LEU A 211 -1.81 6.77 -22.63
N ASN A 212 -1.36 5.81 -21.84
CA ASN A 212 -0.08 5.11 -22.01
C ASN A 212 -0.28 3.60 -21.81
N PRO A 213 -0.67 2.84 -22.85
CA PRO A 213 -0.81 1.40 -22.79
C PRO A 213 0.53 0.73 -22.45
N ARG A 214 0.57 -0.04 -21.37
CA ARG A 214 1.78 -0.70 -20.87
C ARG A 214 1.45 -1.87 -19.98
N PRO A 215 2.39 -2.81 -19.75
CA PRO A 215 2.22 -3.86 -18.75
C PRO A 215 2.13 -3.26 -17.34
N VAL A 216 1.05 -3.59 -16.63
CA VAL A 216 0.91 -3.34 -15.20
C VAL A 216 0.47 -4.64 -14.54
N TYR A 217 1.21 -5.08 -13.53
CA TYR A 217 0.83 -6.18 -12.65
C TYR A 217 0.45 -5.61 -11.30
N LEU A 218 -0.76 -5.90 -10.84
CA LEU A 218 -1.27 -5.44 -9.57
C LEU A 218 -1.30 -6.62 -8.60
N LEU A 219 -0.51 -6.50 -7.53
CA LEU A 219 -0.47 -7.40 -6.38
C LEU A 219 -1.39 -6.87 -5.29
N TYR A 220 -2.48 -7.55 -5.04
CA TYR A 220 -3.41 -7.19 -3.98
C TYR A 220 -3.26 -8.16 -2.81
N HIS A 221 -2.52 -7.75 -1.80
CA HIS A 221 -2.36 -8.49 -0.54
C HIS A 221 -3.60 -8.33 0.34
N ASN A 222 -4.05 -9.43 0.96
CA ASN A 222 -5.29 -9.50 1.74
C ASN A 222 -6.49 -8.91 0.96
N PRO A 223 -6.91 -9.53 -0.15
CA PRO A 223 -7.75 -8.90 -1.17
C PRO A 223 -9.23 -8.90 -0.79
N LEU A 224 -9.60 -8.16 0.27
CA LEU A 224 -10.96 -8.07 0.81
C LEU A 224 -11.94 -7.47 -0.21
N LEU A 225 -11.47 -6.58 -1.07
CA LEU A 225 -12.26 -5.91 -2.11
C LEU A 225 -11.88 -6.39 -3.52
N LYS A 226 -11.49 -7.67 -3.67
CA LYS A 226 -11.10 -8.28 -4.95
C LYS A 226 -12.14 -8.04 -6.06
N GLN A 227 -13.41 -7.99 -5.70
CA GLN A 227 -14.52 -7.76 -6.61
C GLN A 227 -14.38 -6.44 -7.37
N VAL A 228 -13.95 -5.37 -6.71
CA VAL A 228 -13.72 -4.04 -7.32
C VAL A 228 -12.73 -4.11 -8.49
N LEU A 229 -11.63 -4.86 -8.32
CA LEU A 229 -10.65 -5.05 -9.38
C LEU A 229 -11.18 -5.93 -10.52
N SER A 230 -11.99 -6.95 -10.17
CA SER A 230 -12.58 -7.86 -11.16
C SER A 230 -13.65 -7.19 -12.03
N GLU A 231 -14.26 -6.10 -11.57
CA GLU A 231 -15.22 -5.28 -12.32
C GLU A 231 -14.54 -4.36 -13.34
N SER A 232 -13.24 -4.11 -13.20
CA SER A 232 -12.49 -3.25 -14.12
C SER A 232 -12.27 -3.92 -15.48
N PRO A 233 -12.70 -3.30 -16.59
CA PRO A 233 -12.43 -3.83 -17.92
C PRO A 233 -10.95 -3.75 -18.33
N ALA A 234 -10.14 -2.96 -17.62
CA ALA A 234 -8.73 -2.80 -17.89
C ALA A 234 -7.85 -3.86 -17.21
N LEU A 235 -8.42 -4.64 -16.30
CA LEU A 235 -7.69 -5.61 -15.47
C LEU A 235 -8.19 -7.03 -15.73
N LYS A 236 -7.25 -7.96 -15.85
CA LYS A 236 -7.50 -9.40 -15.91
C LYS A 236 -7.00 -10.06 -14.63
N ASN A 237 -7.85 -10.83 -13.98
CA ASN A 237 -7.43 -11.65 -12.84
C ASN A 237 -6.55 -12.80 -13.34
N MET A 238 -5.35 -12.89 -12.79
CA MET A 238 -4.33 -13.89 -13.15
C MET A 238 -4.26 -15.03 -12.12
N GLY A 239 -5.05 -14.96 -11.05
CA GLY A 239 -5.05 -15.95 -9.97
C GLY A 239 -4.51 -15.39 -8.65
N GLY A 240 -3.97 -16.27 -7.83
CA GLY A 240 -3.46 -15.96 -6.49
C GLY A 240 -3.88 -17.01 -5.47
N THR A 241 -3.85 -16.65 -4.19
CA THR A 241 -4.24 -17.49 -3.06
C THR A 241 -5.37 -16.82 -2.26
N HIS A 242 -5.66 -17.34 -1.06
CA HIS A 242 -6.53 -16.62 -0.13
C HIS A 242 -5.87 -15.37 0.49
N GLN A 243 -4.53 -15.30 0.46
CA GLN A 243 -3.74 -14.20 1.04
C GLN A 243 -3.49 -13.09 0.04
N TYR A 244 -3.47 -13.38 -1.28
CA TYR A 244 -3.25 -12.36 -2.30
C TYR A 244 -3.93 -12.70 -3.63
N ALA A 245 -4.10 -11.67 -4.45
CA ALA A 245 -4.55 -11.82 -5.83
C ALA A 245 -3.61 -11.05 -6.78
N VAL A 246 -3.42 -11.60 -7.96
CA VAL A 246 -2.63 -10.98 -9.03
C VAL A 246 -3.56 -10.58 -10.15
N PHE A 247 -3.43 -9.34 -10.62
CA PHE A 247 -4.12 -8.84 -11.81
C PHE A 247 -3.08 -8.32 -12.80
N SER A 248 -3.40 -8.38 -14.09
CA SER A 248 -2.60 -7.77 -15.15
C SER A 248 -3.44 -6.78 -15.97
N SER A 249 -2.81 -5.74 -16.51
CA SER A 249 -3.46 -4.88 -17.49
C SER A 249 -3.81 -5.68 -18.74
N GLN A 250 -5.01 -5.45 -19.30
CA GLN A 250 -5.50 -6.12 -20.52
C GLN A 250 -5.02 -5.46 -21.82
N PHE A 251 -4.34 -4.33 -21.73
CA PHE A 251 -3.80 -3.67 -22.92
C PHE A 251 -2.63 -4.50 -23.44
N SER A 252 -2.94 -5.49 -24.28
CA SER A 252 -1.93 -6.12 -25.11
C SER A 252 -1.28 -5.04 -25.97
N VAL A 253 0.02 -5.02 -26.00
CA VAL A 253 0.79 -4.35 -27.04
C VAL A 253 0.36 -5.00 -28.36
N LEU A 254 -0.61 -4.38 -29.06
CA LEU A 254 -0.90 -4.70 -30.44
C LEU A 254 0.33 -4.26 -31.23
N GLY A 255 1.26 -5.18 -31.45
CA GLY A 255 2.38 -4.93 -32.33
C GLY A 255 3.74 -5.45 -31.88
N SER A 256 3.89 -6.74 -31.74
CA SER A 256 5.14 -7.41 -32.07
C SER A 256 4.83 -8.58 -33.00
N LYS A 257 4.75 -8.27 -34.29
CA LYS A 257 5.03 -9.23 -35.35
C LYS A 257 6.42 -8.95 -35.86
#